data_fe6096fc2ef47ae0a1a3df6a78e01a1c
#
_entry.id   fe6096fc2ef47ae0a1a3df6a78e01a1c
#
_cell.length_a   1.000
_cell.length_b   1.000
_cell.length_c   1.000
_cell.angle_alpha   90.00
_cell.angle_beta   90.00
_cell.angle_gamma   90.00
#
_symmetry.space_group_name_H-M   'P 1'
#
loop_
_entity.id
_entity.type
_entity.pdbx_description
1 polymer ?
#
loop_
_entity_poly.entity_id
_entity_poly.type
_entity_poly.pdbx_seq_one_letter_code
_entity_poly.pdbx_strand_id
1 'polypeptide(L)'
;MNGPWNQLSLLLTGFDPNNFPAIFTLAWQLAAGMVILCIVFYNFQGRRLHAYSVFLDLNEWLMWTSLGVFLLLGMFTVFNFDFIFVLPTVVGGAALFIWIRFIHFPPLIQAYEERLARQRYFQRSKTSHPSETIRAKAAAKPKRRRR
;
A
#
# COMPACT_ATOMS: atom_id res chain seq x y z
N MET A 1 21.12 20.57 -36.83
CA MET A 1 22.16 19.97 -35.95
C MET A 1 21.65 20.03 -34.52
N ASN A 2 21.04 18.94 -34.04
CA ASN A 2 20.50 18.86 -32.71
C ASN A 2 21.61 18.43 -31.76
N GLY A 3 22.36 19.39 -31.22
CA GLY A 3 23.41 19.11 -30.24
C GLY A 3 22.81 18.71 -28.90
N PRO A 4 23.57 17.99 -28.02
CA PRO A 4 23.13 17.54 -26.70
C PRO A 4 22.66 18.69 -25.80
N TRP A 5 23.10 19.89 -26.07
CA TRP A 5 22.71 21.12 -25.34
C TRP A 5 21.25 21.52 -25.52
N ASN A 6 20.61 21.17 -26.66
CA ASN A 6 19.18 21.44 -26.88
C ASN A 6 18.28 20.56 -26.00
N GLN A 7 18.76 19.40 -25.56
CA GLN A 7 18.02 18.55 -24.65
C GLN A 7 18.07 19.06 -23.20
N LEU A 8 19.20 19.67 -22.80
CA LEU A 8 19.32 20.28 -21.48
C LEU A 8 18.45 21.54 -21.34
N SER A 9 18.29 22.32 -22.41
CA SER A 9 17.39 23.47 -22.39
C SER A 9 15.93 23.09 -22.17
N LEU A 10 15.49 21.91 -22.67
CA LEU A 10 14.13 21.40 -22.45
C LEU A 10 13.86 21.07 -20.96
N LEU A 11 14.87 20.70 -20.20
CA LEU A 11 14.73 20.44 -18.76
C LEU A 11 14.49 21.71 -17.95
N LEU A 12 14.98 22.85 -18.45
CA LEU A 12 14.85 24.18 -17.82
C LEU A 12 13.65 24.97 -18.37
N THR A 13 12.84 24.37 -19.25
CA THR A 13 11.60 24.99 -19.72
C THR A 13 10.46 24.69 -18.76
N GLY A 14 9.61 25.68 -18.53
CA GLY A 14 8.41 25.51 -17.71
C GLY A 14 7.52 24.41 -18.27
N PHE A 15 6.97 23.59 -17.37
CA PHE A 15 6.04 22.52 -17.71
C PHE A 15 4.63 23.10 -17.94
N ASP A 16 4.43 23.69 -19.09
CA ASP A 16 3.20 24.34 -19.50
C ASP A 16 2.58 23.68 -20.75
N PRO A 17 1.29 23.90 -21.05
CA PRO A 17 0.63 23.32 -22.21
C PRO A 17 1.19 23.81 -23.54
N ASN A 18 1.89 24.95 -23.60
CA ASN A 18 2.47 25.47 -24.82
C ASN A 18 3.75 24.73 -25.20
N ASN A 19 4.57 24.40 -24.19
CA ASN A 19 5.84 23.69 -24.39
C ASN A 19 5.63 22.17 -24.55
N PHE A 20 4.71 21.60 -23.77
CA PHE A 20 4.49 20.13 -23.72
C PHE A 20 3.00 19.75 -23.78
N PRO A 21 2.27 20.06 -24.86
CA PRO A 21 0.81 19.93 -24.88
C PRO A 21 0.30 18.52 -24.60
N ALA A 22 0.91 17.51 -25.21
CA ALA A 22 0.48 16.12 -25.02
C ALA A 22 0.83 15.57 -23.62
N ILE A 23 2.04 15.85 -23.14
CA ILE A 23 2.52 15.36 -21.82
C ILE A 23 1.81 16.08 -20.71
N PHE A 24 1.56 17.38 -20.85
CA PHE A 24 0.82 18.19 -19.86
C PHE A 24 -0.61 17.69 -19.68
N THR A 25 -1.34 17.48 -20.77
CA THR A 25 -2.72 16.98 -20.73
C THR A 25 -2.79 15.60 -20.09
N LEU A 26 -1.87 14.72 -20.47
CA LEU A 26 -1.78 13.37 -19.94
C LEU A 26 -1.40 13.38 -18.44
N ALA A 27 -0.43 14.21 -18.03
CA ALA A 27 -0.02 14.35 -16.64
C ALA A 27 -1.17 14.86 -15.76
N TRP A 28 -1.92 15.85 -16.21
CA TRP A 28 -3.08 16.38 -15.52
C TRP A 28 -4.19 15.34 -15.36
N GLN A 29 -4.53 14.63 -16.44
CA GLN A 29 -5.56 13.59 -16.41
C GLN A 29 -5.17 12.43 -15.51
N LEU A 30 -3.89 11.99 -15.57
CA LEU A 30 -3.37 10.96 -14.67
C LEU A 30 -3.37 11.41 -13.22
N ALA A 31 -2.90 12.63 -12.93
CA ALA A 31 -2.87 13.15 -11.57
C ALA A 31 -4.29 13.20 -10.96
N ALA A 32 -5.23 13.80 -11.67
CA ALA A 32 -6.62 13.90 -11.21
C ALA A 32 -7.29 12.52 -11.10
N GLY A 33 -7.14 11.66 -12.10
CA GLY A 33 -7.71 10.32 -12.12
C GLY A 33 -7.16 9.44 -11.00
N MET A 34 -5.86 9.49 -10.75
CA MET A 34 -5.22 8.70 -9.70
C MET A 34 -5.57 9.17 -8.29
N VAL A 35 -5.71 10.48 -8.07
CA VAL A 35 -6.20 11.01 -6.78
C VAL A 35 -7.61 10.48 -6.48
N ILE A 36 -8.52 10.57 -7.45
CA ILE A 36 -9.88 10.05 -7.29
C ILE A 36 -9.85 8.53 -7.03
N LEU A 37 -9.05 7.81 -7.80
CA LEU A 37 -8.91 6.36 -7.69
C LEU A 37 -8.35 5.96 -6.31
N CYS A 38 -7.35 6.66 -5.78
CA CYS A 38 -6.82 6.45 -4.43
C CYS A 38 -7.90 6.63 -3.36
N ILE A 39 -8.72 7.67 -3.46
CA ILE A 39 -9.82 7.92 -2.50
C ILE A 39 -10.86 6.81 -2.55
N VAL A 40 -11.25 6.38 -3.75
CA VAL A 40 -12.22 5.29 -3.94
C VAL A 40 -11.67 3.97 -3.39
N PHE A 41 -10.43 3.62 -3.72
CA PHE A 41 -9.77 2.41 -3.23
C PHE A 41 -9.64 2.40 -1.70
N TYR A 42 -9.26 3.50 -1.10
CA TYR A 42 -9.17 3.63 0.36
C TYR A 42 -10.51 3.31 1.04
N ASN A 43 -11.59 3.93 0.56
CA ASN A 43 -12.92 3.68 1.11
C ASN A 43 -13.40 2.23 0.91
N PHE A 44 -13.05 1.60 -0.22
CA PHE A 44 -13.49 0.26 -0.54
C PHE A 44 -12.68 -0.82 0.17
N GLN A 45 -11.37 -0.68 0.22
CA GLN A 45 -10.47 -1.66 0.83
C GLN A 45 -10.47 -1.59 2.36
N GLY A 46 -10.64 -0.40 2.95
CA GLY A 46 -10.76 -0.25 4.40
C GLY A 46 -11.86 -1.12 5.00
N ARG A 47 -12.96 -1.30 4.27
CA ARG A 47 -14.07 -2.18 4.71
C ARG A 47 -13.76 -3.67 4.60
N ARG A 48 -12.92 -4.10 3.66
CA ARG A 48 -12.60 -5.52 3.42
C ARG A 48 -11.40 -6.04 4.20
N LEU A 49 -10.42 -5.18 4.48
CA LEU A 49 -9.13 -5.57 5.04
C LEU A 49 -9.02 -5.40 6.56
N HIS A 50 -10.09 -4.99 7.25
CA HIS A 50 -10.09 -4.84 8.72
C HIS A 50 -9.62 -6.07 9.51
N ALA A 51 -9.75 -7.27 8.92
CA ALA A 51 -9.30 -8.50 9.55
C ALA A 51 -7.78 -8.74 9.44
N TYR A 52 -7.06 -7.98 8.60
CA TYR A 52 -5.66 -8.23 8.26
C TYR A 52 -4.84 -6.93 8.41
N SER A 53 -4.35 -6.64 9.60
CA SER A 53 -3.64 -5.39 9.92
C SER A 53 -2.45 -5.10 9.00
N VAL A 54 -1.61 -6.10 8.69
CA VAL A 54 -0.42 -5.92 7.84
C VAL A 54 -0.78 -5.51 6.41
N PHE A 55 -1.87 -6.06 5.87
CA PHE A 55 -2.33 -5.67 4.53
C PHE A 55 -3.00 -4.30 4.53
N LEU A 56 -3.61 -3.91 5.64
CA LEU A 56 -4.16 -2.57 5.82
C LEU A 56 -3.02 -1.54 5.83
N ASP A 57 -1.97 -1.78 6.62
CA ASP A 57 -0.79 -0.93 6.69
C ASP A 57 -0.11 -0.78 5.31
N LEU A 58 0.02 -1.89 4.56
CA LEU A 58 0.54 -1.86 3.18
C LEU A 58 -0.30 -0.94 2.29
N ASN A 59 -1.61 -1.10 2.36
CA ASN A 59 -2.51 -0.32 1.54
C ASN A 59 -2.47 1.17 1.91
N GLU A 60 -2.39 1.50 3.20
CA GLU A 60 -2.21 2.87 3.67
C GLU A 60 -0.91 3.49 3.16
N TRP A 61 0.22 2.80 3.27
CA TRP A 61 1.51 3.28 2.77
C TRP A 61 1.48 3.55 1.26
N LEU A 62 0.95 2.61 0.48
CA LEU A 62 0.82 2.76 -0.97
C LEU A 62 -0.11 3.93 -1.34
N MET A 63 -1.22 4.07 -0.62
CA MET A 63 -2.17 5.14 -0.85
C MET A 63 -1.55 6.52 -0.55
N TRP A 64 -0.93 6.70 0.64
CA TRP A 64 -0.32 7.97 1.00
C TRP A 64 0.83 8.35 0.07
N THR A 65 1.66 7.38 -0.32
CA THR A 65 2.75 7.60 -1.29
C THR A 65 2.19 8.00 -2.65
N SER A 66 1.17 7.30 -3.12
CA SER A 66 0.49 7.60 -4.38
C SER A 66 -0.13 9.00 -4.36
N LEU A 67 -0.89 9.31 -3.31
CA LEU A 67 -1.52 10.60 -3.15
C LEU A 67 -0.47 11.73 -3.13
N GLY A 68 0.63 11.56 -2.40
CA GLY A 68 1.71 12.54 -2.33
C GLY A 68 2.36 12.80 -3.69
N VAL A 69 2.71 11.75 -4.43
CA VAL A 69 3.33 11.87 -5.76
C VAL A 69 2.38 12.55 -6.76
N PHE A 70 1.11 12.13 -6.80
CA PHE A 70 0.16 12.70 -7.76
C PHE A 70 -0.28 14.11 -7.40
N LEU A 71 -0.36 14.46 -6.11
CA LEU A 71 -0.58 15.84 -5.68
C LEU A 71 0.58 16.75 -6.06
N LEU A 72 1.83 16.30 -5.88
CA LEU A 72 3.02 17.04 -6.31
C LEU A 72 3.03 17.24 -7.83
N LEU A 73 2.71 16.21 -8.60
CA LEU A 73 2.59 16.33 -10.06
C LEU A 73 1.50 17.34 -10.44
N GLY A 74 0.34 17.28 -9.80
CA GLY A 74 -0.75 18.25 -10.01
C GLY A 74 -0.32 19.67 -9.66
N MET A 75 0.42 19.84 -8.56
CA MET A 75 0.95 21.14 -8.14
C MET A 75 1.94 21.70 -9.18
N PHE A 76 2.84 20.86 -9.70
CA PHE A 76 3.80 21.30 -10.73
C PHE A 76 3.12 21.72 -12.04
N THR A 77 2.00 21.06 -12.40
CA THR A 77 1.22 21.47 -13.58
C THR A 77 0.47 22.80 -13.35
N VAL A 78 -0.07 23.03 -12.16
CA VAL A 78 -0.80 24.27 -11.84
C VAL A 78 0.13 25.48 -11.77
N PHE A 79 1.30 25.31 -11.18
CA PHE A 79 2.25 26.40 -10.97
C PHE A 79 3.29 26.54 -12.10
N ASN A 80 3.18 25.76 -13.17
CA ASN A 80 4.10 25.76 -14.32
C ASN A 80 5.60 25.65 -13.90
N PHE A 81 5.89 24.75 -12.95
CA PHE A 81 7.27 24.48 -12.55
C PHE A 81 8.09 23.92 -13.72
N ASP A 82 9.41 24.13 -13.68
CA ASP A 82 10.29 23.58 -14.69
C ASP A 82 10.23 22.05 -14.74
N PHE A 83 10.37 21.49 -15.94
CA PHE A 83 10.31 20.05 -16.16
C PHE A 83 11.36 19.26 -15.36
N ILE A 84 12.45 19.93 -14.97
CA ILE A 84 13.48 19.36 -14.11
C ILE A 84 12.95 18.87 -12.75
N PHE A 85 11.86 19.44 -12.24
CA PHE A 85 11.23 18.98 -10.98
C PHE A 85 10.25 17.84 -11.19
N VAL A 86 9.61 17.80 -12.36
CA VAL A 86 8.63 16.74 -12.71
C VAL A 86 9.32 15.39 -12.86
N LEU A 87 10.45 15.35 -13.55
CA LEU A 87 11.18 14.11 -13.84
C LEU A 87 11.65 13.37 -12.56
N PRO A 88 12.36 14.01 -11.60
CA PRO A 88 12.77 13.33 -10.37
C PRO A 88 11.56 12.92 -9.50
N THR A 89 10.45 13.66 -9.56
CA THR A 89 9.23 13.29 -8.82
C THR A 89 8.61 12.01 -9.37
N VAL A 90 8.56 11.86 -10.70
CA VAL A 90 8.06 10.63 -11.34
C VAL A 90 8.99 9.45 -11.05
N VAL A 91 10.29 9.63 -11.25
CA VAL A 91 11.29 8.58 -11.03
C VAL A 91 11.36 8.21 -9.54
N GLY A 92 11.39 9.21 -8.65
CA GLY A 92 11.41 9.00 -7.20
C GLY A 92 10.12 8.33 -6.71
N GLY A 93 8.97 8.74 -7.23
CA GLY A 93 7.68 8.09 -6.95
C GLY A 93 7.67 6.62 -7.36
N ALA A 94 8.10 6.32 -8.58
CA ALA A 94 8.22 4.94 -9.06
C ALA A 94 9.19 4.10 -8.21
N ALA A 95 10.35 4.67 -7.86
CA ALA A 95 11.32 4.01 -6.99
C ALA A 95 10.75 3.73 -5.59
N LEU A 96 10.00 4.66 -5.01
CA LEU A 96 9.32 4.46 -3.73
C LEU A 96 8.28 3.35 -3.79
N PHE A 97 7.47 3.29 -4.86
CA PHE A 97 6.52 2.20 -5.06
C PHE A 97 7.19 0.83 -5.11
N ILE A 98 8.28 0.72 -5.90
CA ILE A 98 9.07 -0.50 -6.01
C ILE A 98 9.67 -0.87 -4.66
N TRP A 99 10.26 0.09 -3.95
CA TRP A 99 10.86 -0.14 -2.64
C TRP A 99 9.83 -0.63 -1.62
N ILE A 100 8.68 0.04 -1.51
CA ILE A 100 7.60 -0.36 -0.60
C ILE A 100 7.13 -1.77 -0.94
N ARG A 101 6.85 -2.06 -2.22
CA ARG A 101 6.24 -3.33 -2.65
C ARG A 101 7.18 -4.52 -2.54
N PHE A 102 8.46 -4.34 -2.88
CA PHE A 102 9.39 -5.46 -3.05
C PHE A 102 10.43 -5.58 -1.92
N ILE A 103 10.75 -4.51 -1.22
CA ILE A 103 11.78 -4.52 -0.19
C ILE A 103 11.18 -4.39 1.21
N HIS A 104 10.30 -3.44 1.43
CA HIS A 104 9.80 -3.14 2.77
C HIS A 104 8.76 -4.14 3.26
N PHE A 105 7.81 -4.53 2.41
CA PHE A 105 6.69 -5.38 2.83
C PHE A 105 6.90 -6.88 2.84
N PRO A 106 7.70 -7.52 1.97
CA PRO A 106 7.88 -8.97 2.00
C PRO A 106 8.29 -9.54 3.37
N PRO A 107 9.27 -8.97 4.10
CA PRO A 107 9.64 -9.48 5.42
C PRO A 107 8.50 -9.35 6.45
N LEU A 108 7.69 -8.29 6.37
CA LEU A 108 6.55 -8.09 7.28
C LEU A 108 5.44 -9.12 7.02
N ILE A 109 5.18 -9.44 5.76
CA ILE A 109 4.20 -10.46 5.38
C ILE A 109 4.65 -11.84 5.87
N GLN A 110 5.91 -12.21 5.67
CA GLN A 110 6.46 -13.47 6.17
C GLN A 110 6.36 -13.60 7.69
N ALA A 111 6.75 -12.56 8.42
CA ALA A 111 6.64 -12.53 9.87
C ALA A 111 5.18 -12.65 10.35
N TYR A 112 4.23 -12.09 9.62
CA TYR A 112 2.80 -12.21 9.91
C TYR A 112 2.28 -13.64 9.65
N GLU A 113 2.66 -14.24 8.53
CA GLU A 113 2.30 -15.63 8.20
C GLU A 113 2.85 -16.62 9.22
N GLU A 114 4.08 -16.45 9.68
CA GLU A 114 4.66 -17.26 10.75
C GLU A 114 3.87 -17.15 12.06
N ARG A 115 3.45 -15.94 12.44
CA ARG A 115 2.61 -15.73 13.63
C ARG A 115 1.25 -16.44 13.48
N LEU A 116 0.63 -16.34 12.34
CA LEU A 116 -0.64 -17.05 12.06
C LEU A 116 -0.46 -18.57 12.08
N ALA A 117 0.64 -19.08 11.50
CA ALA A 117 0.94 -20.50 11.52
C ALA A 117 1.10 -21.02 12.94
N ARG A 118 1.84 -20.28 13.80
CA ARG A 118 1.97 -20.60 15.23
C ARG A 118 0.63 -20.59 15.96
N GLN A 119 -0.20 -19.57 15.72
CA GLN A 119 -1.53 -19.50 16.34
C GLN A 119 -2.42 -20.68 15.93
N ARG A 120 -2.43 -21.04 14.64
CA ARG A 120 -3.18 -22.20 14.14
C ARG A 120 -2.67 -23.51 14.73
N TYR A 121 -1.35 -23.64 14.91
CA TYR A 121 -0.77 -24.80 15.56
C TYR A 121 -1.25 -24.94 17.02
N PHE A 122 -1.20 -23.86 17.81
CA PHE A 122 -1.70 -23.87 19.19
C PHE A 122 -3.20 -24.11 19.27
N GLN A 123 -3.99 -23.60 18.35
CA GLN A 123 -5.42 -23.88 18.33
C GLN A 123 -5.69 -25.36 18.01
N ARG A 124 -4.99 -25.94 17.04
CA ARG A 124 -5.12 -27.37 16.70
C ARG A 124 -4.67 -28.26 17.85
N SER A 125 -3.58 -27.93 18.55
CA SER A 125 -3.12 -28.71 19.70
C SER A 125 -4.13 -28.69 20.85
N LYS A 126 -4.82 -27.56 21.07
CA LYS A 126 -5.89 -27.47 22.08
C LYS A 126 -7.15 -28.28 21.70
N THR A 127 -7.42 -28.43 20.42
CA THR A 127 -8.60 -29.17 19.93
C THR A 127 -8.32 -30.64 19.65
N SER A 128 -7.04 -31.05 19.56
CA SER A 128 -6.66 -32.43 19.21
C SER A 128 -6.90 -33.44 20.35
N HIS A 129 -7.08 -32.97 21.61
CA HIS A 129 -7.42 -33.84 22.75
C HIS A 129 -8.77 -33.51 23.40
N PRO A 130 -9.89 -33.44 22.65
CA PRO A 130 -11.20 -33.18 23.23
C PRO A 130 -11.66 -34.29 24.18
N SER A 131 -11.16 -35.53 23.96
CA SER A 131 -11.50 -36.68 24.80
C SER A 131 -10.90 -36.61 26.23
N GLU A 132 -9.72 -36.04 26.40
CA GLU A 132 -9.10 -35.87 27.71
C GLU A 132 -9.80 -34.78 28.53
N THR A 133 -10.17 -33.66 27.89
CA THR A 133 -10.91 -32.59 28.58
C THR A 133 -12.33 -33.01 28.95
N ILE A 134 -12.97 -33.86 28.17
CA ILE A 134 -14.29 -34.41 28.47
C ILE A 134 -14.19 -35.42 29.62
N ARG A 135 -13.15 -36.28 29.65
CA ARG A 135 -12.90 -37.23 30.74
C ARG A 135 -12.59 -36.51 32.06
N ALA A 136 -11.76 -35.46 32.02
CA ALA A 136 -11.46 -34.65 33.20
C ALA A 136 -12.71 -33.94 33.74
N LYS A 137 -13.56 -33.39 32.90
CA LYS A 137 -14.86 -32.81 33.31
C LYS A 137 -15.86 -33.85 33.83
N ALA A 138 -15.88 -35.05 33.29
CA ALA A 138 -16.73 -36.14 33.76
C ALA A 138 -16.26 -36.68 35.13
N ALA A 139 -14.96 -36.77 35.34
CA ALA A 139 -14.36 -37.17 36.64
C ALA A 139 -14.54 -36.13 37.71
N ALA A 140 -14.56 -34.84 37.37
CA ALA A 140 -14.76 -33.74 38.31
C ALA A 140 -16.22 -33.50 38.74
N LYS A 141 -17.20 -34.18 38.13
CA LYS A 141 -18.59 -34.09 38.58
C LYS A 141 -18.77 -34.80 39.90
N PRO A 142 -19.08 -34.11 41.02
CA PRO A 142 -19.25 -34.73 42.31
C PRO A 142 -20.42 -35.72 42.22
N LYS A 143 -20.18 -36.99 42.63
CA LYS A 143 -21.25 -38.00 42.82
C LYS A 143 -22.32 -37.39 43.71
N ARG A 144 -23.41 -36.93 43.12
CA ARG A 144 -24.58 -36.46 43.88
C ARG A 144 -25.03 -37.62 44.74
N ARG A 145 -24.69 -37.61 46.04
CA ARG A 145 -25.18 -38.59 47.04
C ARG A 145 -26.71 -38.56 46.99
N ARG A 146 -27.30 -39.62 46.47
CA ARG A 146 -28.73 -39.89 46.66
C ARG A 146 -28.90 -40.21 48.15
N ARG A 147 -29.57 -39.34 48.87
CA ARG A 147 -30.25 -39.62 50.13
C ARG A 147 -31.69 -39.94 49.79
#